data_22190e1e4dd960ad9fbafe3d9004525a
#
_entry.id   22190e1e4dd960ad9fbafe3d9004525a
#
_cell.length_a   1.000
_cell.length_b   1.000
_cell.length_c   1.000
_cell.angle_alpha   90.00
_cell.angle_beta   90.00
_cell.angle_gamma   90.00
#
_symmetry.space_group_name_H-M   'P 1'
#
loop_
_entity.id
_entity.type
_entity.pdbx_description
1 polymer ?
#
loop_
_entity_poly.entity_id
_entity_poly.type
_entity_poly.pdbx_seq_one_letter_code
_entity_poly.pdbx_strand_id
1 'polypeptide(L)'
;MEIQKGGIVSQLLANVPIPKMFKARQSFPRPRIAPENIPSVICAELSKDRVRELIQPGMHIAITAGSRGIANVDIITKAIVDYVKSRQAHPFIVPAMGSHGGATAAGQLEILAGYNITEESMGCPLRSSMDTVRLGTSEYGKPVYMDKNAYESDGIIVSCRLKLHNAFRGPYESGPCKMMVVGLGKQKGAESVHSDGMGKMAINLPANAKVVLANGPILLAIPC
;
A
#
# COMPACT_ATOMS: atom_id res chain seq x y z
N MET A 1 23.14 17.60 -3.40
CA MET A 1 23.23 17.87 -1.94
C MET A 1 24.73 17.91 -1.61
N GLU A 2 25.31 19.10 -1.48
CA GLU A 2 26.71 19.25 -1.07
C GLU A 2 26.81 18.92 0.42
N ILE A 3 27.64 17.95 0.75
CA ILE A 3 27.97 17.63 2.15
C ILE A 3 28.80 18.80 2.66
N GLN A 4 28.29 19.59 3.62
CA GLN A 4 29.03 20.63 4.27
C GLN A 4 30.32 20.05 4.89
N LYS A 5 31.48 20.43 4.34
CA LYS A 5 32.77 20.06 4.91
C LYS A 5 32.86 20.63 6.33
N GLY A 6 33.05 19.76 7.33
CA GLY A 6 33.17 20.15 8.74
C GLY A 6 31.90 19.95 9.58
N GLY A 7 30.80 19.50 9.03
CA GLY A 7 29.60 19.13 9.80
C GLY A 7 29.83 17.87 10.65
N ILE A 8 28.95 17.64 11.65
CA ILE A 8 29.04 16.50 12.57
C ILE A 8 29.12 15.14 11.86
N VAL A 9 28.40 14.97 10.75
CA VAL A 9 28.45 13.75 9.92
C VAL A 9 29.87 13.57 9.32
N SER A 10 30.47 14.64 8.82
CA SER A 10 31.84 14.62 8.27
C SER A 10 32.89 14.25 9.35
N GLN A 11 32.68 14.73 10.57
CA GLN A 11 33.57 14.39 11.72
C GLN A 11 33.40 12.92 12.14
N LEU A 12 32.15 12.42 12.23
CA LEU A 12 31.87 11.04 12.58
C LEU A 12 32.37 10.03 11.53
N LEU A 13 32.44 10.44 10.27
CA LEU A 13 32.88 9.60 9.15
C LEU A 13 34.36 9.80 8.79
N ALA A 14 35.11 10.72 9.46
CA ALA A 14 36.48 11.08 9.10
C ALA A 14 37.45 9.87 9.07
N ASN A 15 37.22 8.88 9.93
CA ASN A 15 38.04 7.66 10.03
C ASN A 15 37.37 6.41 9.45
N VAL A 16 36.23 6.56 8.78
CA VAL A 16 35.52 5.43 8.16
C VAL A 16 36.06 5.24 6.74
N PRO A 17 36.73 4.12 6.43
CA PRO A 17 37.24 3.89 5.07
C PRO A 17 36.07 3.75 4.10
N ILE A 18 36.10 4.49 3.01
CA ILE A 18 35.14 4.34 1.93
C ILE A 18 35.42 3.00 1.23
N PRO A 19 34.47 2.07 1.17
CA PRO A 19 34.68 0.79 0.51
C PRO A 19 34.95 0.99 -1.00
N LYS A 20 35.82 0.16 -1.56
CA LYS A 20 36.04 0.16 -3.00
C LYS A 20 34.76 -0.30 -3.71
N MET A 21 34.34 0.49 -4.68
CA MET A 21 33.16 0.21 -5.51
C MET A 21 33.59 -0.37 -6.85
N PHE A 22 32.83 -1.31 -7.37
CA PHE A 22 33.01 -1.80 -8.74
C PHE A 22 31.69 -1.71 -9.49
N LYS A 23 31.78 -1.58 -10.82
CA LYS A 23 30.60 -1.53 -11.67
C LYS A 23 30.14 -2.95 -11.93
N ALA A 24 28.88 -3.25 -11.57
CA ALA A 24 28.23 -4.52 -11.88
C ALA A 24 27.05 -4.30 -12.82
N ARG A 25 26.84 -5.26 -13.71
CA ARG A 25 25.64 -5.32 -14.56
C ARG A 25 24.81 -6.51 -14.12
N GLN A 26 23.56 -6.27 -13.77
CA GLN A 26 22.62 -7.30 -13.36
C GLN A 26 21.48 -7.38 -14.39
N SER A 27 21.16 -8.57 -14.86
CA SER A 27 20.06 -8.82 -15.79
C SER A 27 19.02 -9.71 -15.12
N PHE A 28 17.77 -9.26 -15.12
CA PHE A 28 16.64 -10.03 -14.63
C PHE A 28 15.60 -10.25 -15.71
N PRO A 29 14.94 -11.39 -15.78
CA PRO A 29 13.70 -11.53 -16.51
C PRO A 29 12.69 -10.48 -16.01
N ARG A 30 12.13 -9.70 -16.92
CA ARG A 30 11.12 -8.67 -16.59
C ARG A 30 9.91 -8.89 -17.47
N PRO A 31 9.06 -9.88 -17.17
CA PRO A 31 7.79 -10.03 -17.88
C PRO A 31 6.97 -8.74 -17.72
N ARG A 32 6.29 -8.32 -18.79
CA ARG A 32 5.53 -7.08 -18.81
C ARG A 32 4.17 -7.32 -19.42
N ILE A 33 3.17 -6.66 -18.85
CA ILE A 33 1.88 -6.44 -19.52
C ILE A 33 1.98 -5.09 -20.21
N ALA A 34 1.70 -5.02 -21.49
CA ALA A 34 1.67 -3.75 -22.22
C ALA A 34 0.57 -2.84 -21.63
N PRO A 35 0.83 -1.53 -21.48
CA PRO A 35 -0.11 -0.61 -20.81
C PRO A 35 -1.54 -0.69 -21.34
N GLU A 36 -1.69 -0.82 -22.66
CA GLU A 36 -2.97 -0.95 -23.37
C GLU A 36 -3.76 -2.23 -22.98
N ASN A 37 -3.06 -3.27 -22.51
CA ASN A 37 -3.67 -4.54 -22.12
C ASN A 37 -4.02 -4.60 -20.62
N ILE A 38 -3.52 -3.67 -19.80
CA ILE A 38 -3.77 -3.67 -18.35
C ILE A 38 -5.26 -3.66 -18.01
N PRO A 39 -6.10 -2.80 -18.62
CA PRO A 39 -7.53 -2.77 -18.30
C PRO A 39 -8.23 -4.09 -18.59
N SER A 40 -7.93 -4.73 -19.73
CA SER A 40 -8.53 -6.02 -20.09
C SER A 40 -8.09 -7.15 -19.16
N VAL A 41 -6.83 -7.18 -18.76
CA VAL A 41 -6.30 -8.17 -17.80
C VAL A 41 -6.98 -8.01 -16.43
N ILE A 42 -7.07 -6.78 -15.91
CA ILE A 42 -7.74 -6.52 -14.63
C ILE A 42 -9.21 -6.89 -14.70
N CYS A 43 -9.90 -6.51 -15.79
CA CYS A 43 -11.29 -6.85 -15.99
C CYS A 43 -11.49 -8.37 -16.01
N ALA A 44 -10.66 -9.12 -16.73
CA ALA A 44 -10.72 -10.57 -16.80
C ALA A 44 -10.50 -11.23 -15.44
N GLU A 45 -9.51 -10.78 -14.67
CA GLU A 45 -9.23 -11.32 -13.33
C GLU A 45 -10.37 -11.04 -12.34
N LEU A 46 -10.90 -9.83 -12.34
CA LEU A 46 -12.00 -9.45 -11.46
C LEU A 46 -13.35 -10.05 -11.88
N SER A 47 -13.50 -10.47 -13.15
CA SER A 47 -14.71 -11.10 -13.66
C SER A 47 -14.82 -12.59 -13.36
N LYS A 48 -13.80 -13.21 -12.79
CA LYS A 48 -13.86 -14.61 -12.35
C LYS A 48 -14.99 -14.78 -11.32
N ASP A 49 -15.78 -15.84 -11.42
CA ASP A 49 -17.01 -16.01 -10.63
C ASP A 49 -16.83 -15.74 -9.13
N ARG A 50 -15.79 -16.34 -8.52
CA ARG A 50 -15.49 -16.16 -7.09
C ARG A 50 -15.17 -14.72 -6.68
N VAL A 51 -14.68 -13.90 -7.62
CA VAL A 51 -14.31 -12.50 -7.38
C VAL A 51 -15.47 -11.57 -7.71
N ARG A 52 -16.13 -11.83 -8.83
CA ARG A 52 -17.27 -11.05 -9.30
C ARG A 52 -18.38 -10.97 -8.26
N GLU A 53 -18.63 -12.06 -7.54
CA GLU A 53 -19.69 -12.14 -6.52
C GLU A 53 -19.40 -11.32 -5.26
N LEU A 54 -18.15 -10.94 -5.03
CA LEU A 54 -17.76 -10.11 -3.87
C LEU A 54 -18.19 -8.65 -4.01
N ILE A 55 -18.44 -8.16 -5.23
CA ILE A 55 -18.80 -6.77 -5.49
C ILE A 55 -20.25 -6.74 -5.98
N GLN A 56 -21.15 -6.27 -5.12
CA GLN A 56 -22.59 -6.19 -5.38
C GLN A 56 -22.99 -4.75 -5.74
N PRO A 57 -24.08 -4.57 -6.50
CA PRO A 57 -24.63 -3.25 -6.80
C PRO A 57 -24.94 -2.46 -5.51
N GLY A 58 -24.63 -1.16 -5.54
CA GLY A 58 -24.86 -0.24 -4.43
C GLY A 58 -23.77 -0.22 -3.35
N MET A 59 -22.84 -1.20 -3.32
CA MET A 59 -21.75 -1.22 -2.35
C MET A 59 -20.79 -0.04 -2.52
N HIS A 60 -20.34 0.52 -1.42
CA HIS A 60 -19.24 1.50 -1.38
C HIS A 60 -17.91 0.76 -1.21
N ILE A 61 -17.07 0.81 -2.23
CA ILE A 61 -15.83 0.04 -2.29
C ILE A 61 -14.61 0.97 -2.15
N ALA A 62 -13.84 0.75 -1.09
CA ALA A 62 -12.55 1.42 -0.91
C ALA A 62 -11.45 0.72 -1.73
N ILE A 63 -10.72 1.49 -2.52
CA ILE A 63 -9.56 1.01 -3.30
C ILE A 63 -8.30 1.62 -2.72
N THR A 64 -7.35 0.80 -2.29
CA THR A 64 -6.11 1.31 -1.71
C THR A 64 -5.14 1.82 -2.77
N ALA A 65 -4.51 2.95 -2.49
CA ALA A 65 -3.42 3.48 -3.29
C ALA A 65 -2.17 3.74 -2.42
N GLY A 66 -1.04 3.16 -2.82
CA GLY A 66 0.22 3.25 -2.07
C GLY A 66 1.10 4.41 -2.53
N SER A 67 2.14 4.71 -1.75
CA SER A 67 3.11 5.78 -2.00
C SER A 67 4.34 5.35 -2.80
N ARG A 68 4.49 4.08 -3.11
CA ARG A 68 5.63 3.57 -3.90
C ARG A 68 5.16 3.34 -5.32
N GLY A 69 5.88 3.93 -6.28
CA GLY A 69 5.53 3.82 -7.69
C GLY A 69 5.48 2.36 -8.16
N ILE A 70 4.36 2.03 -8.78
CA ILE A 70 4.17 0.84 -9.61
C ILE A 70 4.14 1.36 -11.04
N ALA A 71 4.78 0.68 -11.98
CA ALA A 71 4.64 1.05 -13.38
C ALA A 71 3.15 1.04 -13.78
N ASN A 72 2.68 2.13 -14.40
CA ASN A 72 1.29 2.28 -14.83
C ASN A 72 0.26 2.20 -13.66
N VAL A 73 0.63 2.69 -12.48
CA VAL A 73 -0.26 2.63 -11.30
C VAL A 73 -1.58 3.37 -11.52
N ASP A 74 -1.57 4.45 -12.27
CA ASP A 74 -2.76 5.20 -12.68
C ASP A 74 -3.68 4.35 -13.55
N ILE A 75 -3.15 3.68 -14.58
CA ILE A 75 -3.91 2.79 -15.46
C ILE A 75 -4.49 1.61 -14.67
N ILE A 76 -3.70 1.01 -13.77
CA ILE A 76 -4.15 -0.08 -12.90
C ILE A 76 -5.29 0.38 -12.00
N THR A 77 -5.09 1.50 -11.30
CA THR A 77 -6.10 2.04 -10.38
C THR A 77 -7.38 2.42 -11.12
N LYS A 78 -7.25 3.07 -12.28
CA LYS A 78 -8.39 3.43 -13.13
C LYS A 78 -9.17 2.20 -13.59
N ALA A 79 -8.48 1.15 -14.02
CA ALA A 79 -9.13 -0.09 -14.45
C ALA A 79 -9.91 -0.77 -13.31
N ILE A 80 -9.39 -0.74 -12.07
CA ILE A 80 -10.11 -1.24 -10.89
C ILE A 80 -11.34 -0.38 -10.61
N VAL A 81 -11.21 0.94 -10.63
CA VAL A 81 -12.34 1.88 -10.46
C VAL A 81 -13.43 1.62 -11.50
N ASP A 82 -13.06 1.49 -12.77
CA ASP A 82 -14.02 1.27 -13.86
C ASP A 82 -14.72 -0.08 -13.73
N TYR A 83 -14.00 -1.11 -13.32
CA TYR A 83 -14.62 -2.41 -13.04
C TYR A 83 -15.65 -2.32 -11.91
N VAL A 84 -15.30 -1.68 -10.78
CA VAL A 84 -16.25 -1.51 -9.66
C VAL A 84 -17.50 -0.75 -10.10
N LYS A 85 -17.34 0.32 -10.90
CA LYS A 85 -18.47 1.05 -11.49
C LYS A 85 -19.33 0.18 -12.42
N SER A 86 -18.70 -0.68 -13.23
CA SER A 86 -19.42 -1.60 -14.11
C SER A 86 -20.29 -2.60 -13.35
N ARG A 87 -19.95 -2.86 -12.08
CA ARG A 87 -20.75 -3.64 -11.14
C ARG A 87 -21.87 -2.84 -10.46
N GLN A 88 -22.10 -1.58 -10.87
CA GLN A 88 -23.07 -0.66 -10.25
C GLN A 88 -22.75 -0.38 -8.75
N ALA A 89 -21.48 -0.53 -8.35
CA ALA A 89 -20.98 -0.16 -7.04
C ALA A 89 -20.31 1.22 -7.08
N HIS A 90 -20.07 1.80 -5.91
CA HIS A 90 -19.57 3.16 -5.72
C HIS A 90 -18.10 3.12 -5.24
N PRO A 91 -17.10 3.17 -6.15
CA PRO A 91 -15.71 3.18 -5.75
C PRO A 91 -15.28 4.51 -5.17
N PHE A 92 -14.35 4.47 -4.24
CA PHE A 92 -13.55 5.61 -3.82
C PHE A 92 -12.13 5.15 -3.49
N ILE A 93 -11.16 6.06 -3.60
CA ILE A 93 -9.76 5.74 -3.35
C ILE A 93 -9.37 6.23 -1.96
N VAL A 94 -8.61 5.40 -1.24
CA VAL A 94 -7.99 5.76 0.04
C VAL A 94 -6.47 5.66 -0.06
N PRO A 95 -5.72 6.68 0.39
CA PRO A 95 -4.28 6.58 0.52
C PRO A 95 -3.93 5.53 1.58
N ALA A 96 -3.23 4.48 1.18
CA ALA A 96 -2.78 3.41 2.07
C ALA A 96 -1.25 3.39 2.12
N MET A 97 -0.66 4.36 2.83
CA MET A 97 0.77 4.63 2.81
C MET A 97 1.39 4.91 4.18
N GLY A 98 0.70 4.52 5.24
CA GLY A 98 1.20 4.67 6.61
C GLY A 98 1.42 6.14 6.99
N SER A 99 2.64 6.47 7.40
CA SER A 99 3.06 7.83 7.79
C SER A 99 3.65 8.66 6.65
N HIS A 100 3.63 8.20 5.41
CA HIS A 100 4.15 8.98 4.28
C HIS A 100 3.33 10.26 4.05
N GLY A 101 3.87 11.18 3.27
CA GLY A 101 3.23 12.48 3.06
C GLY A 101 3.21 13.35 4.33
N GLY A 102 4.25 13.23 5.16
CA GLY A 102 4.34 13.96 6.43
C GLY A 102 3.27 13.55 7.45
N ALA A 103 2.67 12.35 7.30
CA ALA A 103 1.56 11.87 8.10
C ALA A 103 0.36 12.84 8.11
N THR A 104 0.09 13.48 6.98
CA THR A 104 -1.05 14.39 6.80
C THR A 104 -1.94 13.92 5.65
N ALA A 105 -3.25 14.19 5.75
CA ALA A 105 -4.20 13.88 4.68
C ALA A 105 -3.83 14.58 3.36
N ALA A 106 -3.47 15.86 3.42
CA ALA A 106 -3.08 16.64 2.25
C ALA A 106 -1.79 16.10 1.60
N GLY A 107 -0.75 15.83 2.38
CA GLY A 107 0.51 15.29 1.84
C GLY A 107 0.36 13.90 1.24
N GLN A 108 -0.59 13.09 1.71
CA GLN A 108 -0.92 11.82 1.07
C GLN A 108 -1.61 12.00 -0.28
N LEU A 109 -2.51 12.99 -0.42
CA LEU A 109 -3.13 13.34 -1.70
C LEU A 109 -2.10 13.89 -2.69
N GLU A 110 -1.16 14.73 -2.26
CA GLU A 110 -0.07 15.23 -3.10
C GLU A 110 0.77 14.09 -3.71
N ILE A 111 1.08 13.06 -2.91
CA ILE A 111 1.80 11.88 -3.41
C ILE A 111 0.97 11.17 -4.49
N LEU A 112 -0.34 10.99 -4.30
CA LEU A 112 -1.21 10.35 -5.28
C LEU A 112 -1.33 11.19 -6.55
N ALA A 113 -1.46 12.51 -6.43
CA ALA A 113 -1.48 13.43 -7.58
C ALA A 113 -0.19 13.32 -8.41
N GLY A 114 0.97 13.14 -7.75
CA GLY A 114 2.25 12.87 -8.43
C GLY A 114 2.27 11.58 -9.25
N TYR A 115 1.34 10.66 -9.03
CA TYR A 115 1.11 9.45 -9.80
C TYR A 115 -0.10 9.56 -10.74
N ASN A 116 -0.61 10.74 -11.01
CA ASN A 116 -1.82 10.97 -11.80
C ASN A 116 -3.07 10.28 -11.22
N ILE A 117 -3.11 10.09 -9.90
CA ILE A 117 -4.29 9.56 -9.18
C ILE A 117 -4.98 10.75 -8.50
N THR A 118 -5.96 11.31 -9.20
CA THR A 118 -6.79 12.44 -8.77
C THR A 118 -8.27 12.09 -8.94
N GLU A 119 -9.18 12.85 -8.34
CA GLU A 119 -10.62 12.63 -8.53
C GLU A 119 -11.02 12.77 -10.01
N GLU A 120 -10.40 13.72 -10.71
CA GLU A 120 -10.64 13.95 -12.13
C GLU A 120 -10.18 12.77 -12.99
N SER A 121 -8.92 12.32 -12.85
CA SER A 121 -8.35 11.23 -13.65
C SER A 121 -9.01 9.89 -13.34
N MET A 122 -9.36 9.63 -12.08
CA MET A 122 -9.99 8.39 -11.64
C MET A 122 -11.51 8.41 -11.83
N GLY A 123 -12.13 9.58 -11.83
CA GLY A 123 -13.58 9.75 -11.91
C GLY A 123 -14.31 9.20 -10.70
N CYS A 124 -13.68 9.17 -9.54
CA CYS A 124 -14.28 8.79 -8.26
C CYS A 124 -13.66 9.60 -7.12
N PRO A 125 -14.34 9.70 -5.94
CA PRO A 125 -13.79 10.43 -4.81
C PRO A 125 -12.45 9.86 -4.30
N LEU A 126 -11.56 10.75 -3.83
CA LEU A 126 -10.38 10.42 -3.04
C LEU A 126 -10.64 10.80 -1.58
N ARG A 127 -10.76 9.82 -0.69
CA ARG A 127 -11.01 10.04 0.74
C ARG A 127 -9.72 9.88 1.51
N SER A 128 -9.11 10.99 1.93
CA SER A 128 -7.87 10.99 2.71
C SER A 128 -8.11 11.50 4.11
N SER A 129 -7.72 10.71 5.11
CA SER A 129 -7.72 11.07 6.52
C SER A 129 -6.58 10.35 7.22
N MET A 130 -6.15 10.85 8.38
CA MET A 130 -5.26 10.14 9.29
C MET A 130 -6.03 9.46 10.43
N ASP A 131 -7.37 9.59 10.45
CA ASP A 131 -8.22 8.92 11.43
C ASP A 131 -8.20 7.40 11.25
N THR A 132 -8.16 6.70 12.36
CA THR A 132 -8.10 5.23 12.37
C THR A 132 -9.09 4.65 13.37
N VAL A 133 -9.60 3.46 13.05
CA VAL A 133 -10.35 2.60 13.96
C VAL A 133 -9.41 1.52 14.50
N ARG A 134 -9.52 1.21 15.79
CA ARG A 134 -8.82 0.07 16.39
C ARG A 134 -9.60 -1.21 16.13
N LEU A 135 -9.00 -2.14 15.39
CA LEU A 135 -9.63 -3.42 15.04
C LEU A 135 -9.47 -4.50 16.13
N GLY A 136 -8.50 -4.35 17.01
CA GLY A 136 -8.21 -5.35 18.03
C GLY A 136 -6.74 -5.35 18.44
N THR A 137 -6.30 -6.49 18.96
CA THR A 137 -4.92 -6.71 19.40
C THR A 137 -4.42 -8.02 18.80
N SER A 138 -3.21 -8.03 18.27
CA SER A 138 -2.60 -9.25 17.72
C SER A 138 -2.14 -10.21 18.83
N GLU A 139 -1.82 -11.45 18.47
CA GLU A 139 -1.30 -12.48 19.38
C GLU A 139 0.00 -12.07 20.12
N TYR A 140 0.71 -11.06 19.61
CA TYR A 140 1.90 -10.48 20.24
C TYR A 140 1.63 -9.17 20.99
N GLY A 141 0.37 -8.90 21.34
CA GLY A 141 -0.02 -7.75 22.16
C GLY A 141 -0.02 -6.41 21.40
N LYS A 142 0.13 -6.39 20.08
CA LYS A 142 0.16 -5.16 19.29
C LYS A 142 -1.25 -4.69 18.96
N PRO A 143 -1.60 -3.42 19.22
CA PRO A 143 -2.86 -2.86 18.76
C PRO A 143 -2.83 -2.73 17.22
N VAL A 144 -3.94 -3.10 16.60
CA VAL A 144 -4.10 -3.09 15.13
C VAL A 144 -5.10 -2.01 14.75
N TYR A 145 -4.73 -1.19 13.76
CA TYR A 145 -5.52 -0.05 13.31
C TYR A 145 -5.80 -0.13 11.82
N MET A 146 -6.90 0.51 11.39
CA MET A 146 -7.28 0.66 9.99
C MET A 146 -7.80 2.08 9.75
N ASP A 147 -7.53 2.62 8.56
CA ASP A 147 -8.12 3.86 8.05
C ASP A 147 -9.64 3.85 8.24
N LYS A 148 -10.18 4.93 8.83
CA LYS A 148 -11.60 5.01 9.17
C LYS A 148 -12.48 4.98 7.93
N ASN A 149 -12.13 5.70 6.84
CA ASN A 149 -12.93 5.69 5.61
C ASN A 149 -12.98 4.29 4.97
N ALA A 150 -11.85 3.57 5.01
CA ALA A 150 -11.79 2.21 4.49
C ALA A 150 -12.60 1.23 5.37
N TYR A 151 -12.53 1.37 6.69
CA TYR A 151 -13.28 0.54 7.63
C TYR A 151 -14.80 0.71 7.49
N GLU A 152 -15.26 1.93 7.26
CA GLU A 152 -16.69 2.26 7.12
C GLU A 152 -17.24 1.94 5.70
N SER A 153 -16.44 1.34 4.82
CA SER A 153 -16.90 0.88 3.50
C SER A 153 -17.52 -0.51 3.58
N ASP A 154 -18.28 -0.87 2.54
CA ASP A 154 -18.84 -2.22 2.40
C ASP A 154 -17.79 -3.25 1.96
N GLY A 155 -16.65 -2.79 1.45
CA GLY A 155 -15.56 -3.65 1.04
C GLY A 155 -14.30 -2.91 0.62
N ILE A 156 -13.16 -3.57 0.81
CA ILE A 156 -11.84 -3.03 0.46
C ILE A 156 -11.17 -3.89 -0.60
N ILE A 157 -10.72 -3.26 -1.68
CA ILE A 157 -9.80 -3.85 -2.66
C ILE A 157 -8.39 -3.36 -2.34
N VAL A 158 -7.51 -4.30 -1.97
CA VAL A 158 -6.11 -4.01 -1.61
C VAL A 158 -5.24 -4.07 -2.85
N SER A 159 -5.04 -2.93 -3.54
CA SER A 159 -4.08 -2.80 -4.63
C SER A 159 -2.69 -2.52 -4.08
N CYS A 160 -1.67 -3.29 -4.47
CA CYS A 160 -0.34 -3.16 -3.88
C CYS A 160 0.77 -3.72 -4.76
N ARG A 161 1.99 -3.25 -4.51
CA ARG A 161 3.19 -3.83 -5.10
C ARG A 161 3.66 -5.06 -4.33
N LEU A 162 3.87 -6.16 -5.04
CA LEU A 162 4.51 -7.36 -4.49
C LEU A 162 6.02 -7.30 -4.73
N LYS A 163 6.81 -7.35 -3.65
CA LYS A 163 8.27 -7.33 -3.72
C LYS A 163 8.91 -7.85 -2.43
N LEU A 164 10.18 -8.21 -2.47
CA LEU A 164 10.96 -8.46 -1.26
C LEU A 164 11.15 -7.18 -0.45
N HIS A 165 11.25 -7.30 0.86
CA HIS A 165 11.60 -6.17 1.73
C HIS A 165 13.12 -5.98 1.79
N ASN A 166 13.57 -4.73 1.94
CA ASN A 166 14.99 -4.41 1.99
C ASN A 166 15.63 -4.63 3.37
N ALA A 167 14.83 -4.64 4.46
CA ALA A 167 15.34 -4.63 5.83
C ALA A 167 15.06 -5.89 6.64
N PHE A 168 14.16 -6.79 6.19
CA PHE A 168 13.90 -8.06 6.87
C PHE A 168 13.51 -9.16 5.88
N ARG A 169 13.58 -10.42 6.34
CA ARG A 169 13.12 -11.61 5.62
C ARG A 169 12.04 -12.31 6.43
N GLY A 170 11.04 -12.85 5.74
CA GLY A 170 9.94 -13.59 6.36
C GLY A 170 8.99 -14.18 5.32
N PRO A 171 7.94 -14.90 5.76
CA PRO A 171 6.95 -15.47 4.84
C PRO A 171 6.15 -14.42 4.10
N TYR A 172 5.98 -13.23 4.70
CA TYR A 172 5.27 -12.07 4.12
C TYR A 172 6.07 -10.79 4.38
N GLU A 173 6.84 -10.36 3.39
CA GLU A 173 7.72 -9.19 3.54
C GLU A 173 7.06 -7.90 3.06
N SER A 174 6.24 -7.99 2.01
CA SER A 174 5.60 -6.87 1.35
C SER A 174 4.29 -7.35 0.69
N GLY A 175 3.63 -6.49 -0.08
CA GLY A 175 2.37 -6.86 -0.72
C GLY A 175 1.16 -6.66 0.19
N PRO A 176 0.10 -7.53 0.08
CA PRO A 176 -1.17 -7.33 0.77
C PRO A 176 -1.04 -7.16 2.29
N CYS A 177 -0.27 -8.02 2.96
CA CYS A 177 -0.08 -7.93 4.42
C CYS A 177 0.45 -6.56 4.84
N LYS A 178 1.49 -6.06 4.15
CA LYS A 178 2.05 -4.74 4.45
C LYS A 178 1.08 -3.62 4.12
N MET A 179 0.35 -3.73 3.02
CA MET A 179 -0.64 -2.71 2.65
C MET A 179 -1.77 -2.64 3.68
N MET A 180 -2.27 -3.77 4.16
CA MET A 180 -3.30 -3.82 5.20
C MET A 180 -2.81 -3.27 6.54
N VAL A 181 -1.64 -3.73 7.02
CA VAL A 181 -1.15 -3.42 8.38
C VAL A 181 -0.51 -2.03 8.47
N VAL A 182 0.39 -1.71 7.54
CA VAL A 182 1.14 -0.44 7.54
C VAL A 182 0.41 0.60 6.71
N GLY A 183 -0.01 0.25 5.50
CA GLY A 183 -0.66 1.17 4.56
C GLY A 183 -1.96 1.74 5.12
N LEU A 184 -2.95 0.87 5.31
CA LEU A 184 -4.26 1.21 5.90
C LEU A 184 -4.17 1.52 7.39
N GLY A 185 -3.18 1.01 8.12
CA GLY A 185 -2.95 1.32 9.52
C GLY A 185 -2.56 2.77 9.79
N LYS A 186 -2.26 3.54 8.74
CA LYS A 186 -1.79 4.93 8.84
C LYS A 186 -0.57 5.04 9.75
N GLN A 187 -0.33 6.20 10.33
CA GLN A 187 0.79 6.40 11.26
C GLN A 187 0.69 5.48 12.48
N LYS A 188 -0.49 5.37 13.11
CA LYS A 188 -0.68 4.55 14.31
C LYS A 188 -0.37 3.07 14.06
N GLY A 189 -0.84 2.51 12.95
CA GLY A 189 -0.55 1.12 12.58
C GLY A 189 0.93 0.90 12.23
N ALA A 190 1.54 1.86 11.53
CA ALA A 190 2.96 1.81 11.22
C ALA A 190 3.81 1.83 12.50
N GLU A 191 3.54 2.73 13.43
CA GLU A 191 4.23 2.82 14.72
C GLU A 191 4.06 1.53 15.54
N SER A 192 2.83 1.03 15.63
CA SER A 192 2.51 -0.20 16.36
C SER A 192 3.33 -1.39 15.87
N VAL A 193 3.32 -1.66 14.56
CA VAL A 193 4.00 -2.85 14.01
C VAL A 193 5.52 -2.76 14.05
N HIS A 194 6.08 -1.52 13.99
CA HIS A 194 7.53 -1.28 14.03
C HIS A 194 8.10 -1.10 15.44
N SER A 195 7.26 -1.03 16.48
CA SER A 195 7.71 -0.71 17.86
C SER A 195 8.74 -1.66 18.43
N ASP A 196 8.81 -2.92 17.96
CA ASP A 196 9.81 -3.91 18.37
C ASP A 196 11.03 -3.96 17.44
N GLY A 197 11.14 -3.01 16.52
CA GLY A 197 12.21 -2.93 15.52
C GLY A 197 12.05 -3.91 14.35
N MET A 198 12.96 -3.79 13.39
CA MET A 198 12.90 -4.56 12.13
C MET A 198 13.07 -6.07 12.32
N GLY A 199 13.76 -6.51 13.37
CA GLY A 199 13.96 -7.93 13.67
C GLY A 199 12.67 -8.70 14.00
N LYS A 200 11.62 -7.99 14.43
CA LYS A 200 10.32 -8.60 14.75
C LYS A 200 9.29 -8.47 13.64
N MET A 201 9.60 -7.76 12.56
CA MET A 201 8.65 -7.54 11.46
C MET A 201 8.15 -8.83 10.81
N ALA A 202 9.01 -9.86 10.69
CA ALA A 202 8.65 -11.14 10.08
C ALA A 202 7.51 -11.86 10.82
N ILE A 203 7.32 -11.58 12.12
CA ILE A 203 6.26 -12.18 12.95
C ILE A 203 5.13 -11.18 13.22
N ASN A 204 5.43 -9.91 13.51
CA ASN A 204 4.42 -8.91 13.82
C ASN A 204 3.52 -8.60 12.61
N LEU A 205 4.09 -8.54 11.42
CA LEU A 205 3.35 -8.21 10.20
C LEU A 205 2.23 -9.22 9.89
N PRO A 206 2.48 -10.53 9.78
CA PRO A 206 1.41 -11.51 9.55
C PRO A 206 0.44 -11.62 10.72
N ALA A 207 0.89 -11.48 11.97
CA ALA A 207 0.01 -11.52 13.14
C ALA A 207 -0.99 -10.36 13.13
N ASN A 208 -0.53 -9.14 12.81
CA ASN A 208 -1.42 -7.99 12.67
C ASN A 208 -2.34 -8.13 11.44
N ALA A 209 -1.86 -8.69 10.33
CA ALA A 209 -2.67 -8.93 9.15
C ALA A 209 -3.84 -9.90 9.41
N LYS A 210 -3.65 -10.92 10.26
CA LYS A 210 -4.74 -11.81 10.69
C LYS A 210 -5.87 -11.03 11.37
N VAL A 211 -5.53 -10.06 12.24
CA VAL A 211 -6.54 -9.22 12.91
C VAL A 211 -7.28 -8.33 11.91
N VAL A 212 -6.54 -7.77 10.93
CA VAL A 212 -7.16 -6.99 9.85
C VAL A 212 -8.14 -7.83 9.04
N LEU A 213 -7.75 -9.04 8.64
CA LEU A 213 -8.61 -9.94 7.86
C LEU A 213 -9.83 -10.43 8.64
N ALA A 214 -9.72 -10.59 9.95
CA ALA A 214 -10.81 -11.04 10.79
C ALA A 214 -11.84 -9.94 11.11
N ASN A 215 -11.42 -8.66 11.14
CA ASN A 215 -12.24 -7.57 11.66
C ASN A 215 -12.43 -6.39 10.67
N GLY A 216 -11.76 -6.42 9.51
CA GLY A 216 -11.90 -5.41 8.46
C GLY A 216 -12.64 -5.95 7.25
N PRO A 217 -13.29 -5.10 6.44
CA PRO A 217 -14.09 -5.52 5.28
C PRO A 217 -13.20 -5.78 4.04
N ILE A 218 -12.14 -6.58 4.17
CA ILE A 218 -11.24 -6.90 3.05
C ILE A 218 -11.92 -7.91 2.13
N LEU A 219 -12.17 -7.54 0.87
CA LEU A 219 -12.76 -8.42 -0.14
C LEU A 219 -11.69 -9.22 -0.88
N LEU A 220 -10.69 -8.52 -1.40
CA LEU A 220 -9.65 -9.13 -2.22
C LEU A 220 -8.38 -8.26 -2.27
N ALA A 221 -7.29 -8.84 -2.79
CA ALA A 221 -6.06 -8.10 -3.08
C ALA A 221 -5.66 -8.27 -4.55
N ILE A 222 -5.13 -7.19 -5.12
CA ILE A 222 -4.56 -7.13 -6.48
C ILE A 222 -3.07 -6.80 -6.32
N PRO A 223 -2.20 -7.81 -6.20
CA PRO A 223 -0.75 -7.59 -6.18
C PRO A 223 -0.22 -7.41 -7.61
N CYS A 224 0.66 -6.40 -7.80
CA CYS A 224 1.28 -6.05 -9.07
C CYS A 224 2.81 -6.12 -8.98
#